data_165d16de61b3b90ecdc8b5a738d507c5
#
_entry.id   165d16de61b3b90ecdc8b5a738d507c5
#
_cell.length_a   1.000
_cell.length_b   1.000
_cell.length_c   1.000
_cell.angle_alpha   90.00
_cell.angle_beta   90.00
_cell.angle_gamma   90.00
#
_symmetry.space_group_name_H-M   'P 1'
#
loop_
_entity.id
_entity.type
_entity.pdbx_description
1 polymer ?
#
loop_
_entity_poly.entity_id
_entity_poly.type
_entity_poly.pdbx_seq_one_letter_code
_entity_poly.pdbx_strand_id
1 'polypeptide(L)'
;VETAVRAKIPVVLIDSVLVSKAPSSFVATDNREGGRIAARELGRMLGGKGNVIMLRLQVGSASTEAREEGFLEVMRKDFPGIKLLSTDQHGGVTRDTAKRASENLLNRFGRQVNGIFCCNETAGVGMMQALRDAGLAGGRVKLVAFDSGETLNAGLKAGDVQGLVVQNPMKMGYLGVKAIVTMLRGGKVEPRVD
;
A
#
# COMPACT_ATOMS: atom_id res chain seq x y z
N VAL A 1 8.68 -22.82 -5.58
CA VAL A 1 8.49 -22.51 -7.00
C VAL A 1 9.38 -23.39 -7.86
N GLU A 2 10.70 -23.32 -7.72
CA GLU A 2 11.69 -24.05 -8.54
C GLU A 2 11.44 -25.56 -8.59
N THR A 3 11.07 -26.17 -7.47
CA THR A 3 10.74 -27.61 -7.38
C THR A 3 9.52 -27.98 -8.22
N ALA A 4 8.47 -27.14 -8.18
CA ALA A 4 7.27 -27.35 -8.98
C ALA A 4 7.56 -27.23 -10.49
N VAL A 5 8.32 -26.20 -10.86
CA VAL A 5 8.70 -25.97 -12.27
C VAL A 5 9.57 -27.12 -12.80
N ARG A 6 10.53 -27.61 -12.02
CA ARG A 6 11.32 -28.82 -12.39
C ARG A 6 10.46 -30.06 -12.57
N ALA A 7 9.39 -30.18 -11.78
CA ALA A 7 8.39 -31.23 -11.94
C ALA A 7 7.38 -30.98 -13.08
N LYS A 8 7.61 -29.96 -13.92
CA LYS A 8 6.71 -29.54 -15.02
C LYS A 8 5.32 -29.12 -14.56
N ILE A 9 5.19 -28.68 -13.30
CA ILE A 9 3.95 -28.14 -12.75
C ILE A 9 3.92 -26.63 -13.07
N PRO A 10 2.93 -26.12 -13.82
CA PRO A 10 2.84 -24.71 -14.11
C PRO A 10 2.57 -23.89 -12.83
N VAL A 11 3.24 -22.74 -12.73
CA VAL A 11 3.14 -21.85 -11.57
C VAL A 11 2.72 -20.47 -12.02
N VAL A 12 1.66 -19.93 -11.40
CA VAL A 12 1.25 -18.53 -11.53
C VAL A 12 1.39 -17.87 -10.16
N LEU A 13 2.05 -16.72 -10.12
CA LEU A 13 2.07 -15.88 -8.92
C LEU A 13 0.90 -14.93 -8.93
N ILE A 14 0.38 -14.62 -7.75
CA ILE A 14 -0.63 -13.59 -7.55
C ILE A 14 -0.19 -12.65 -6.43
N ASP A 15 -0.62 -11.38 -6.49
CA ASP A 15 -0.46 -10.34 -5.50
C ASP A 15 0.97 -9.79 -5.37
N SER A 16 1.92 -10.55 -4.87
CA SER A 16 3.29 -10.08 -4.66
C SER A 16 4.30 -10.89 -5.45
N VAL A 17 5.28 -10.20 -6.05
CA VAL A 17 6.29 -10.82 -6.89
C VAL A 17 7.33 -11.58 -6.07
N LEU A 18 7.79 -12.68 -6.62
CA LEU A 18 8.98 -13.40 -6.16
C LEU A 18 10.15 -13.11 -7.10
N VAL A 19 11.36 -13.00 -6.57
CA VAL A 19 12.59 -12.86 -7.37
C VAL A 19 12.92 -14.21 -8.01
N SER A 20 12.16 -14.58 -9.02
CA SER A 20 12.35 -15.79 -9.83
C SER A 20 11.76 -15.57 -11.23
N LYS A 21 12.42 -16.13 -12.25
CA LYS A 21 11.90 -16.18 -13.63
C LYS A 21 11.15 -17.47 -13.93
N ALA A 22 11.01 -18.35 -12.95
CA ALA A 22 10.40 -19.66 -13.12
C ALA A 22 8.86 -19.67 -13.27
N PRO A 23 8.09 -18.75 -12.64
CA PRO A 23 6.64 -18.68 -12.84
C PRO A 23 6.29 -18.30 -14.27
N SER A 24 5.21 -18.89 -14.78
CA SER A 24 4.74 -18.67 -16.16
C SER A 24 3.94 -17.39 -16.32
N SER A 25 3.35 -16.89 -15.24
CA SER A 25 2.58 -15.64 -15.21
C SER A 25 2.56 -15.05 -13.82
N PHE A 26 2.38 -13.73 -13.74
CA PHE A 26 2.22 -12.97 -12.52
C PHE A 26 0.99 -12.04 -12.66
N VAL A 27 0.03 -12.18 -11.76
CA VAL A 27 -1.21 -11.38 -11.74
C VAL A 27 -1.22 -10.56 -10.44
N ALA A 28 -1.24 -9.25 -10.57
CA ALA A 28 -1.18 -8.36 -9.43
C ALA A 28 -1.93 -7.04 -9.67
N THR A 29 -2.00 -6.22 -8.66
CA THR A 29 -2.30 -4.80 -8.76
C THR A 29 -1.06 -4.06 -9.30
N ASP A 30 -1.22 -3.04 -10.14
CA ASP A 30 -0.16 -2.07 -10.37
C ASP A 30 0.11 -1.28 -9.09
N ASN A 31 0.94 -1.87 -8.23
CA ASN A 31 1.24 -1.33 -6.91
C ASN A 31 1.94 0.03 -6.98
N ARG A 32 2.79 0.24 -8.01
CA ARG A 32 3.48 1.52 -8.17
C ARG A 32 2.51 2.63 -8.56
N GLU A 33 1.58 2.35 -9.49
CA GLU A 33 0.52 3.30 -9.85
C GLU A 33 -0.43 3.54 -8.66
N GLY A 34 -0.75 2.51 -7.89
CA GLY A 34 -1.52 2.68 -6.64
C GLY A 34 -0.86 3.67 -5.67
N GLY A 35 0.46 3.58 -5.50
CA GLY A 35 1.23 4.57 -4.72
C GLY A 35 1.18 5.97 -5.30
N ARG A 36 1.27 6.11 -6.63
CA ARG A 36 1.14 7.40 -7.33
C ARG A 36 -0.25 8.01 -7.14
N ILE A 37 -1.30 7.19 -7.19
CA ILE A 37 -2.68 7.63 -6.93
C ILE A 37 -2.80 8.17 -5.51
N ALA A 38 -2.28 7.45 -4.51
CA ALA A 38 -2.28 7.89 -3.12
C ALA A 38 -1.58 9.25 -2.95
N ALA A 39 -0.43 9.42 -3.59
CA ALA A 39 0.35 10.66 -3.53
C ALA A 39 -0.40 11.84 -4.17
N ARG A 40 -0.96 11.65 -5.37
CA ARG A 40 -1.75 12.70 -6.05
C ARG A 40 -2.94 13.13 -5.21
N GLU A 41 -3.63 12.18 -4.60
CA GLU A 41 -4.79 12.48 -3.78
C GLU A 41 -4.41 13.21 -2.49
N LEU A 42 -3.40 12.72 -1.75
CA LEU A 42 -2.93 13.40 -0.55
C LEU A 42 -2.36 14.79 -0.87
N GLY A 43 -1.60 14.92 -1.94
CA GLY A 43 -1.05 16.20 -2.40
C GLY A 43 -2.13 17.23 -2.73
N ARG A 44 -3.22 16.79 -3.39
CA ARG A 44 -4.40 17.64 -3.66
C ARG A 44 -5.12 18.04 -2.38
N MET A 45 -5.37 17.11 -1.46
CA MET A 45 -6.00 17.40 -0.17
C MET A 45 -5.23 18.44 0.64
N LEU A 46 -3.90 18.48 0.49
CA LEU A 46 -3.02 19.44 1.18
C LEU A 46 -2.80 20.74 0.40
N GLY A 47 -3.38 20.88 -0.80
CA GLY A 47 -3.13 22.05 -1.65
C GLY A 47 -1.67 22.19 -2.08
N GLY A 48 -0.93 21.09 -2.18
CA GLY A 48 0.47 21.04 -2.60
C GLY A 48 1.47 21.54 -1.57
N LYS A 49 1.10 21.76 -0.33
CA LYS A 49 1.94 22.31 0.75
C LYS A 49 1.73 21.57 2.06
N GLY A 50 2.74 21.62 2.94
CA GLY A 50 2.65 21.04 4.28
C GLY A 50 3.65 19.91 4.51
N ASN A 51 3.45 19.17 5.56
CA ASN A 51 4.36 18.15 6.05
C ASN A 51 3.69 16.78 6.00
N VAL A 52 4.37 15.80 5.42
CA VAL A 52 3.84 14.45 5.20
C VAL A 52 4.76 13.40 5.84
N ILE A 53 4.15 12.36 6.38
CA ILE A 53 4.78 11.14 6.85
C ILE A 53 4.32 9.97 5.98
N MET A 54 5.22 9.04 5.69
CA MET A 54 4.91 7.74 5.12
C MET A 54 5.24 6.65 6.14
N LEU A 55 4.26 5.80 6.46
CA LEU A 55 4.46 4.61 7.28
C LEU A 55 4.55 3.39 6.37
N ARG A 56 5.70 2.74 6.41
CA ARG A 56 6.03 1.53 5.62
C ARG A 56 5.54 0.27 6.32
N LEU A 57 5.45 -0.85 5.58
CA LEU A 57 5.13 -2.15 6.20
C LEU A 57 6.38 -2.78 6.81
N GLN A 58 7.20 -3.40 6.00
CA GLN A 58 8.45 -4.08 6.36
C GLN A 58 9.35 -4.22 5.11
N VAL A 59 10.62 -4.44 5.32
CA VAL A 59 11.58 -4.72 4.25
C VAL A 59 11.26 -6.07 3.58
N GLY A 60 11.38 -6.14 2.26
CA GLY A 60 11.22 -7.36 1.47
C GLY A 60 9.78 -7.64 1.02
N SER A 61 8.82 -6.73 1.29
CA SER A 61 7.47 -6.81 0.75
C SER A 61 7.40 -6.05 -0.59
N ALA A 62 7.62 -6.74 -1.69
CA ALA A 62 7.75 -6.14 -3.02
C ALA A 62 6.51 -5.30 -3.43
N SER A 63 5.31 -5.74 -3.08
CA SER A 63 4.08 -4.99 -3.39
C SER A 63 4.01 -3.67 -2.63
N THR A 64 4.31 -3.66 -1.32
CA THR A 64 4.29 -2.43 -0.52
C THR A 64 5.46 -1.51 -0.85
N GLU A 65 6.65 -2.05 -1.13
CA GLU A 65 7.80 -1.27 -1.60
C GLU A 65 7.47 -0.53 -2.92
N ALA A 66 6.80 -1.19 -3.87
CA ALA A 66 6.37 -0.55 -5.10
C ALA A 66 5.35 0.59 -4.85
N ARG A 67 4.41 0.43 -3.89
CA ARG A 67 3.49 1.52 -3.47
C ARG A 67 4.24 2.70 -2.88
N GLU A 68 5.21 2.43 -2.01
CA GLU A 68 6.07 3.43 -1.36
C GLU A 68 6.90 4.21 -2.38
N GLU A 69 7.52 3.52 -3.35
CA GLU A 69 8.27 4.14 -4.43
C GLU A 69 7.38 5.04 -5.29
N GLY A 70 6.21 4.54 -5.71
CA GLY A 70 5.25 5.33 -6.49
C GLY A 70 4.77 6.58 -5.76
N PHE A 71 4.52 6.46 -4.46
CA PHE A 71 4.15 7.59 -3.61
C PHE A 71 5.28 8.64 -3.55
N LEU A 72 6.50 8.22 -3.25
CA LEU A 72 7.64 9.12 -3.14
C LEU A 72 8.01 9.79 -4.47
N GLU A 73 7.86 9.07 -5.58
CA GLU A 73 8.09 9.60 -6.93
C GLU A 73 7.22 10.84 -7.19
N VAL A 74 5.91 10.70 -6.99
CA VAL A 74 4.94 11.79 -7.22
C VAL A 74 5.11 12.92 -6.21
N MET A 75 5.30 12.60 -4.92
CA MET A 75 5.50 13.63 -3.90
C MET A 75 6.69 14.52 -4.21
N ARG A 76 7.81 13.93 -4.65
CA ARG A 76 9.03 14.69 -4.96
C ARG A 76 8.92 15.49 -6.26
N LYS A 77 8.24 14.92 -7.27
CA LYS A 77 8.15 15.51 -8.60
C LYS A 77 7.05 16.57 -8.70
N ASP A 78 5.83 16.19 -8.24
CA ASP A 78 4.63 16.97 -8.54
C ASP A 78 4.23 17.88 -7.36
N PHE A 79 4.73 17.61 -6.15
CA PHE A 79 4.43 18.40 -4.95
C PHE A 79 5.68 18.86 -4.19
N PRO A 80 6.58 19.64 -4.83
CA PRO A 80 7.84 20.07 -4.19
C PRO A 80 7.63 21.01 -2.97
N GLY A 81 6.44 21.56 -2.81
CA GLY A 81 6.05 22.34 -1.62
C GLY A 81 5.68 21.50 -0.40
N ILE A 82 5.58 20.16 -0.55
CA ILE A 82 5.34 19.23 0.54
C ILE A 82 6.67 18.73 1.10
N LYS A 83 6.86 18.89 2.40
CA LYS A 83 8.04 18.38 3.12
C LYS A 83 7.76 16.96 3.63
N LEU A 84 8.61 16.02 3.27
CA LEU A 84 8.58 14.65 3.80
C LEU A 84 9.34 14.60 5.14
N LEU A 85 8.62 14.47 6.26
CA LEU A 85 9.20 14.47 7.61
C LEU A 85 9.82 13.12 7.98
N SER A 86 9.19 12.02 7.55
CA SER A 86 9.68 10.65 7.71
C SER A 86 9.16 9.79 6.56
N THR A 87 10.06 8.97 6.00
CA THR A 87 9.78 8.04 4.91
C THR A 87 10.43 6.68 5.09
N ASP A 88 11.01 6.43 6.25
CA ASP A 88 11.84 5.26 6.57
C ASP A 88 11.30 4.43 7.76
N GLN A 89 10.25 4.90 8.44
CA GLN A 89 9.67 4.18 9.57
C GLN A 89 8.83 2.99 9.09
N HIS A 90 9.14 1.81 9.61
CA HIS A 90 8.36 0.58 9.37
C HIS A 90 7.38 0.35 10.52
N GLY A 91 6.13 0.00 10.16
CA GLY A 91 5.06 -0.32 11.11
C GLY A 91 5.08 -1.79 11.58
N GLY A 92 5.74 -2.66 10.82
CA GLY A 92 5.64 -4.10 11.05
C GLY A 92 4.34 -4.69 10.52
N VAL A 93 4.16 -6.01 10.71
CA VAL A 93 3.09 -6.78 10.06
C VAL A 93 1.79 -6.88 10.86
N THR A 94 1.76 -6.34 12.09
CA THR A 94 0.56 -6.38 12.94
C THR A 94 0.01 -4.98 13.19
N ARG A 95 -1.29 -4.90 13.50
CA ARG A 95 -1.95 -3.62 13.85
C ARG A 95 -1.30 -2.98 15.09
N ASP A 96 -0.90 -3.80 16.06
CA ASP A 96 -0.28 -3.32 17.31
C ASP A 96 1.13 -2.74 17.08
N THR A 97 1.96 -3.41 16.27
CA THR A 97 3.28 -2.86 15.92
C THR A 97 3.14 -1.59 15.09
N ALA A 98 2.18 -1.55 14.16
CA ALA A 98 1.88 -0.37 13.37
C ALA A 98 1.38 0.78 14.25
N LYS A 99 0.51 0.52 15.22
CA LYS A 99 0.04 1.53 16.18
C LYS A 99 1.20 2.12 16.98
N ARG A 100 2.06 1.29 17.57
CA ARG A 100 3.24 1.77 18.32
C ARG A 100 4.19 2.60 17.46
N ALA A 101 4.47 2.17 16.23
CA ALA A 101 5.29 2.94 15.30
C ALA A 101 4.65 4.28 14.96
N SER A 102 3.32 4.31 14.80
CA SER A 102 2.55 5.53 14.54
C SER A 102 2.59 6.48 15.74
N GLU A 103 2.41 5.99 16.95
CA GLU A 103 2.52 6.78 18.20
C GLU A 103 3.92 7.42 18.30
N ASN A 104 4.99 6.68 18.02
CA ASN A 104 6.35 7.20 18.01
C ASN A 104 6.53 8.33 16.98
N LEU A 105 5.98 8.16 15.77
CA LEU A 105 6.00 9.20 14.74
C LEU A 105 5.23 10.45 15.17
N LEU A 106 4.04 10.28 15.74
CA LEU A 106 3.21 11.40 16.21
C LEU A 106 3.85 12.10 17.41
N ASN A 107 4.49 11.38 18.33
CA ASN A 107 5.25 11.96 19.42
C ASN A 107 6.44 12.79 18.92
N ARG A 108 7.16 12.30 17.89
CA ARG A 108 8.33 12.97 17.34
C ARG A 108 7.97 14.21 16.52
N PHE A 109 6.96 14.13 15.69
CA PHE A 109 6.60 15.21 14.75
C PHE A 109 5.40 16.03 15.21
N GLY A 110 4.64 15.52 16.17
CA GLY A 110 3.56 16.20 16.84
C GLY A 110 2.57 16.86 15.90
N ARG A 111 2.27 18.13 16.18
CA ARG A 111 1.30 18.92 15.38
C ARG A 111 1.86 19.47 14.07
N GLN A 112 3.10 19.15 13.71
CA GLN A 112 3.69 19.62 12.45
C GLN A 112 3.16 18.83 11.23
N VAL A 113 2.71 17.58 11.44
CA VAL A 113 2.22 16.72 10.36
C VAL A 113 0.86 17.18 9.86
N ASN A 114 0.70 17.24 8.54
CA ASN A 114 -0.55 17.62 7.88
C ASN A 114 -1.18 16.45 7.13
N GLY A 115 -0.36 15.51 6.66
CA GLY A 115 -0.82 14.34 5.94
C GLY A 115 0.04 13.10 6.18
N ILE A 116 -0.58 11.93 6.03
CA ILE A 116 0.07 10.65 6.24
C ILE A 116 -0.37 9.68 5.15
N PHE A 117 0.58 8.92 4.63
CA PHE A 117 0.33 7.77 3.77
C PHE A 117 0.73 6.47 4.48
N CYS A 118 -0.16 5.49 4.45
CA CYS A 118 0.07 4.13 4.94
C CYS A 118 -0.08 3.14 3.79
N CYS A 119 0.97 2.34 3.52
CA CYS A 119 1.07 1.53 2.31
C CYS A 119 0.23 0.24 2.31
N ASN A 120 -0.45 -0.10 3.42
CA ASN A 120 -1.34 -1.26 3.55
C ASN A 120 -2.34 -1.13 4.70
N GLU A 121 -3.28 -2.09 4.81
CA GLU A 121 -4.34 -2.08 5.82
C GLU A 121 -3.82 -2.00 7.27
N THR A 122 -2.85 -2.85 7.64
CA THR A 122 -2.36 -2.89 9.03
C THR A 122 -1.73 -1.58 9.46
N ALA A 123 -0.93 -0.96 8.58
CA ALA A 123 -0.35 0.36 8.82
C ALA A 123 -1.45 1.44 8.91
N GLY A 124 -2.45 1.40 8.02
CA GLY A 124 -3.57 2.32 8.01
C GLY A 124 -4.41 2.26 9.28
N VAL A 125 -4.75 1.05 9.74
CA VAL A 125 -5.51 0.84 10.99
C VAL A 125 -4.72 1.32 12.20
N GLY A 126 -3.44 0.95 12.30
CA GLY A 126 -2.59 1.38 13.41
C GLY A 126 -2.43 2.89 13.48
N MET A 127 -2.20 3.55 12.34
CA MET A 127 -2.09 5.00 12.26
C MET A 127 -3.42 5.71 12.58
N MET A 128 -4.54 5.21 12.07
CA MET A 128 -5.85 5.77 12.38
C MET A 128 -6.13 5.75 13.90
N GLN A 129 -5.82 4.63 14.57
CA GLN A 129 -5.98 4.52 16.02
C GLN A 129 -5.07 5.50 16.76
N ALA A 130 -3.79 5.59 16.39
CA ALA A 130 -2.85 6.53 16.99
C ALA A 130 -3.29 8.00 16.80
N LEU A 131 -3.83 8.36 15.63
CA LEU A 131 -4.39 9.69 15.37
C LEU A 131 -5.61 9.99 16.26
N ARG A 132 -6.49 9.02 16.49
CA ARG A 132 -7.64 9.16 17.41
C ARG A 132 -7.15 9.43 18.84
N ASP A 133 -6.22 8.60 19.34
CA ASP A 133 -5.67 8.70 20.69
C ASP A 133 -4.94 10.06 20.90
N ALA A 134 -4.29 10.57 19.86
CA ALA A 134 -3.61 11.87 19.88
C ALA A 134 -4.55 13.08 19.66
N GLY A 135 -5.85 12.87 19.39
CA GLY A 135 -6.80 13.94 19.06
C GLY A 135 -6.52 14.62 17.71
N LEU A 136 -5.86 13.91 16.77
CA LEU A 136 -5.47 14.39 15.45
C LEU A 136 -6.31 13.79 14.31
N ALA A 137 -7.27 12.90 14.62
CA ALA A 137 -8.21 12.33 13.68
C ALA A 137 -9.29 13.33 13.22
N GLY A 138 -10.30 12.85 12.49
CA GLY A 138 -11.40 13.67 12.00
C GLY A 138 -10.95 14.69 10.93
N GLY A 139 -9.94 14.35 10.14
CA GLY A 139 -9.42 15.17 9.05
C GLY A 139 -8.50 16.32 9.47
N ARG A 140 -8.13 16.43 10.74
CA ARG A 140 -7.10 17.39 11.21
C ARG A 140 -5.75 17.06 10.55
N VAL A 141 -5.37 15.79 10.58
CA VAL A 141 -4.30 15.23 9.77
C VAL A 141 -4.95 14.37 8.69
N LYS A 142 -4.61 14.60 7.43
CA LYS A 142 -5.16 13.83 6.31
C LYS A 142 -4.51 12.46 6.25
N LEU A 143 -5.30 11.40 6.40
CA LEU A 143 -4.83 10.02 6.30
C LEU A 143 -5.30 9.40 4.99
N VAL A 144 -4.36 9.00 4.15
CA VAL A 144 -4.59 8.15 2.98
C VAL A 144 -3.96 6.80 3.25
N ALA A 145 -4.73 5.73 3.08
CA ALA A 145 -4.25 4.37 3.30
C ALA A 145 -4.49 3.51 2.06
N PHE A 146 -3.90 2.32 2.09
CA PHE A 146 -4.07 1.31 1.05
C PHE A 146 -4.91 0.16 1.59
N ASP A 147 -5.64 -0.52 0.69
CA ASP A 147 -6.59 -1.57 0.97
C ASP A 147 -7.93 -1.09 1.57
N SER A 148 -8.86 -2.02 1.66
CA SER A 148 -10.17 -1.82 2.30
C SER A 148 -10.46 -2.98 3.24
N GLY A 149 -10.91 -2.66 4.41
CA GLY A 149 -11.38 -3.60 5.40
C GLY A 149 -12.43 -2.93 6.26
N GLU A 150 -13.16 -3.69 7.05
CA GLU A 150 -14.26 -3.16 7.85
C GLU A 150 -13.82 -1.94 8.70
N THR A 151 -12.66 -2.03 9.34
CA THR A 151 -12.11 -0.98 10.22
C THR A 151 -11.77 0.30 9.44
N LEU A 152 -11.08 0.18 8.28
CA LEU A 152 -10.74 1.35 7.46
C LEU A 152 -11.97 1.96 6.78
N ASN A 153 -12.91 1.12 6.34
CA ASN A 153 -14.18 1.58 5.76
C ASN A 153 -15.03 2.35 6.79
N ALA A 154 -15.07 1.87 8.05
CA ALA A 154 -15.69 2.60 9.14
C ALA A 154 -14.98 3.93 9.42
N GLY A 155 -13.64 3.94 9.41
CA GLY A 155 -12.83 5.15 9.55
C GLY A 155 -13.06 6.17 8.43
N LEU A 156 -13.22 5.71 7.18
CA LEU A 156 -13.55 6.57 6.05
C LEU A 156 -14.94 7.23 6.23
N LYS A 157 -15.94 6.43 6.64
CA LYS A 157 -17.31 6.96 6.92
C LYS A 157 -17.31 7.95 8.08
N ALA A 158 -16.48 7.72 9.10
CA ALA A 158 -16.36 8.62 10.26
C ALA A 158 -15.52 9.88 9.97
N GLY A 159 -14.83 9.95 8.83
CA GLY A 159 -13.95 11.07 8.49
C GLY A 159 -12.55 11.00 9.14
N ASP A 160 -12.18 9.87 9.73
CA ASP A 160 -10.85 9.66 10.31
C ASP A 160 -9.81 9.27 9.24
N VAL A 161 -10.27 8.67 8.17
CA VAL A 161 -9.51 8.37 6.94
C VAL A 161 -10.10 9.20 5.80
N GLN A 162 -9.27 9.85 5.01
CA GLN A 162 -9.73 10.72 3.93
C GLN A 162 -9.66 10.05 2.55
N GLY A 163 -8.89 8.98 2.43
CA GLY A 163 -8.79 8.24 1.17
C GLY A 163 -8.30 6.82 1.35
N LEU A 164 -8.83 5.91 0.53
CA LEU A 164 -8.39 4.52 0.44
C LEU A 164 -8.08 4.20 -1.02
N VAL A 165 -6.88 3.69 -1.28
CA VAL A 165 -6.54 3.08 -2.56
C VAL A 165 -6.87 1.59 -2.46
N VAL A 166 -7.80 1.13 -3.31
CA VAL A 166 -8.39 -0.21 -3.18
C VAL A 166 -7.93 -1.11 -4.31
N GLN A 167 -7.60 -2.34 -3.99
CA GLN A 167 -7.29 -3.41 -4.93
C GLN A 167 -8.57 -4.18 -5.34
N ASN A 168 -8.44 -5.02 -6.36
CA ASN A 168 -9.49 -5.98 -6.72
C ASN A 168 -9.00 -7.42 -6.53
N PRO A 169 -8.98 -7.95 -5.28
CA PRO A 169 -8.47 -9.29 -4.98
C PRO A 169 -9.31 -10.39 -5.64
N MET A 170 -10.60 -10.18 -5.84
CA MET A 170 -11.47 -11.14 -6.54
C MET A 170 -11.06 -11.30 -8.00
N LYS A 171 -10.84 -10.19 -8.71
CA LYS A 171 -10.35 -10.21 -10.09
C LYS A 171 -8.97 -10.86 -10.17
N MET A 172 -8.08 -10.54 -9.24
CA MET A 172 -6.72 -11.08 -9.18
C MET A 172 -6.74 -12.61 -9.02
N GLY A 173 -7.50 -13.12 -8.05
CA GLY A 173 -7.69 -14.56 -7.85
C GLY A 173 -8.30 -15.26 -9.05
N TYR A 174 -9.37 -14.68 -9.65
CA TYR A 174 -9.99 -15.21 -10.86
C TYR A 174 -9.01 -15.31 -12.03
N LEU A 175 -8.24 -14.26 -12.30
CA LEU A 175 -7.29 -14.24 -13.40
C LEU A 175 -6.13 -15.21 -13.16
N GLY A 176 -5.67 -15.37 -11.91
CA GLY A 176 -4.65 -16.36 -11.53
C GLY A 176 -5.10 -17.79 -11.83
N VAL A 177 -6.31 -18.15 -11.41
CA VAL A 177 -6.90 -19.49 -11.72
C VAL A 177 -7.14 -19.65 -13.22
N LYS A 178 -7.67 -18.64 -13.89
CA LYS A 178 -7.86 -18.67 -15.35
C LYS A 178 -6.56 -18.91 -16.10
N ALA A 179 -5.46 -18.28 -15.69
CA ALA A 179 -4.15 -18.47 -16.30
C ALA A 179 -3.67 -19.93 -16.15
N ILE A 180 -3.77 -20.53 -14.95
CA ILE A 180 -3.43 -21.95 -14.74
C ILE A 180 -4.27 -22.87 -15.64
N VAL A 181 -5.58 -22.68 -15.68
CA VAL A 181 -6.48 -23.50 -16.50
C VAL A 181 -6.15 -23.38 -17.98
N THR A 182 -5.83 -22.18 -18.46
CA THR A 182 -5.41 -21.94 -19.84
C THR A 182 -4.14 -22.72 -20.18
N MET A 183 -3.12 -22.67 -19.32
CA MET A 183 -1.86 -23.42 -19.53
C MET A 183 -2.09 -24.95 -19.52
N LEU A 184 -2.89 -25.46 -18.60
CA LEU A 184 -3.19 -26.90 -18.52
C LEU A 184 -3.94 -27.41 -19.78
N ARG A 185 -4.64 -26.53 -20.51
CA ARG A 185 -5.28 -26.80 -21.78
C ARG A 185 -4.38 -26.55 -23.01
N GLY A 186 -3.08 -26.29 -22.80
CA GLY A 186 -2.11 -26.02 -23.85
C GLY A 186 -2.16 -24.61 -24.43
N GLY A 187 -2.90 -23.69 -23.81
CA GLY A 187 -2.96 -22.28 -24.21
C GLY A 187 -1.79 -21.46 -23.70
N LYS A 188 -1.59 -20.29 -24.32
CA LYS A 188 -0.60 -19.30 -23.89
C LYS A 188 -1.20 -18.31 -22.91
N VAL A 189 -0.38 -17.82 -21.98
CA VAL A 189 -0.76 -16.78 -21.00
C VAL A 189 0.21 -15.61 -21.07
N GLU A 190 -0.28 -14.44 -20.70
CA GLU A 190 0.56 -13.26 -20.56
C GLU A 190 1.52 -13.42 -19.37
N PRO A 191 2.80 -13.04 -19.52
CA PRO A 191 3.77 -13.11 -18.43
C PRO A 191 3.40 -12.25 -17.23
N ARG A 192 2.67 -11.14 -17.47
CA ARG A 192 2.20 -10.22 -16.44
C ARG A 192 0.82 -9.67 -16.78
N VAL A 193 -0.04 -9.60 -15.77
CA VAL A 193 -1.37 -8.96 -15.80
C VAL A 193 -1.51 -8.07 -14.55
N ASP A 194 -1.75 -6.76 -14.75
CA ASP A 194 -1.97 -5.76 -13.70
C ASP A 194 -3.44 -5.34 -13.61
#